data_4099eddfe3a29c52ef6eff58d15673fe
#
_entry.id   4099eddfe3a29c52ef6eff58d15673fe
#
_cell.length_a   1.000
_cell.length_b   1.000
_cell.length_c   1.000
_cell.angle_alpha   90.00
_cell.angle_beta   90.00
_cell.angle_gamma   90.00
#
_symmetry.space_group_name_H-M   'P 1'
#
loop_
_entity.id
_entity.type
_entity.pdbx_description
1 polymer ?
#
loop_
_entity_poly.entity_id
_entity_poly.type
_entity_poly.pdbx_seq_one_letter_code
_entity_poly.pdbx_strand_id
1 'polypeptide(L)'
;MQGGLACPLGNNKRVKMRKHNAFVCTLAIAAMCGACSSHWHLADVGRTRIVVDSTYDAVDVKEAAEWLAPYKRQVDSVMSPVVGEAARYMSASKPESELSNLLCDILVWEGHRRGEHPDLAVYNMGGIRAALSKGVVTYGDVLAVAPFENKICFLTLSGKKMLELCEQIASRKGEGVSHGVEMTIAPDGKLLTVRLNGEEIRDDRTYRIATLDYLAQGNDGLLAFQDGTDLVSPQDAANNVRFIIMDYFRAAKAKGKAVDSKIEGRIIVQP
;
A
#
# COMPACT_ATOMS: atom_id res chain seq x y z
N MET A 1 40.01 -43.16 -83.95
CA MET A 1 40.81 -42.04 -84.38
C MET A 1 40.79 -41.04 -83.25
N GLN A 2 41.87 -41.05 -82.47
CA GLN A 2 42.90 -40.05 -82.42
C GLN A 2 42.38 -38.65 -82.12
N GLY A 3 42.75 -37.91 -81.16
CA GLY A 3 44.06 -37.84 -80.52
C GLY A 3 44.00 -36.96 -79.28
N GLY A 4 44.91 -37.17 -78.43
CA GLY A 4 45.18 -36.47 -77.21
C GLY A 4 45.82 -35.11 -77.43
N LEU A 5 45.86 -34.34 -76.39
CA LEU A 5 46.95 -33.36 -76.16
C LEU A 5 47.01 -32.94 -74.68
N ALA A 6 48.24 -32.82 -74.30
CA ALA A 6 48.80 -32.75 -72.97
C ALA A 6 48.53 -31.43 -72.21
N CYS A 7 48.59 -31.56 -70.92
CA CYS A 7 48.71 -30.48 -69.94
C CYS A 7 50.12 -29.83 -69.98
N PRO A 8 50.29 -28.58 -69.62
CA PRO A 8 51.48 -28.17 -68.97
C PRO A 8 51.28 -27.63 -67.58
N LEU A 9 52.14 -28.09 -66.69
CA LEU A 9 52.40 -27.61 -65.34
C LEU A 9 52.62 -26.09 -65.30
N GLY A 10 51.85 -25.43 -64.44
CA GLY A 10 51.92 -23.98 -64.26
C GLY A 10 51.77 -23.54 -62.80
N ASN A 11 52.88 -23.41 -62.12
CA ASN A 11 53.14 -22.33 -61.17
C ASN A 11 52.60 -22.41 -59.74
N ASN A 12 53.32 -23.08 -58.89
CA ASN A 12 53.15 -23.17 -57.44
C ASN A 12 53.55 -21.88 -56.67
N LYS A 13 53.82 -20.77 -57.31
CA LYS A 13 54.23 -19.50 -56.68
C LYS A 13 53.07 -18.57 -56.34
N ARG A 14 51.92 -18.65 -56.96
CA ARG A 14 50.78 -17.78 -56.70
C ARG A 14 49.96 -18.13 -55.42
N VAL A 15 50.00 -19.35 -55.01
CA VAL A 15 49.25 -19.83 -53.83
C VAL A 15 49.90 -19.37 -52.54
N LYS A 16 51.21 -19.22 -52.46
CA LYS A 16 51.94 -18.78 -51.25
C LYS A 16 51.70 -17.26 -50.99
N MET A 17 51.67 -16.46 -52.02
CA MET A 17 51.43 -15.00 -51.90
C MET A 17 49.99 -14.67 -51.49
N ARG A 18 49.02 -15.45 -51.94
CA ARG A 18 47.62 -15.31 -51.54
C ARG A 18 47.35 -15.58 -50.08
N LYS A 19 48.03 -16.56 -49.48
CA LYS A 19 47.89 -16.91 -48.06
C LYS A 19 48.47 -15.83 -47.13
N HIS A 20 49.63 -15.24 -47.53
CA HIS A 20 50.22 -14.14 -46.74
C HIS A 20 49.36 -12.88 -46.75
N ASN A 21 48.83 -12.49 -47.90
CA ASN A 21 47.99 -11.32 -48.03
C ASN A 21 46.63 -11.50 -47.29
N ALA A 22 46.08 -12.74 -47.30
CA ALA A 22 44.87 -13.05 -46.52
C ALA A 22 45.14 -12.94 -45.01
N PHE A 23 46.30 -13.42 -44.52
CA PHE A 23 46.66 -13.35 -43.11
C PHE A 23 46.90 -11.89 -42.65
N VAL A 24 47.54 -11.07 -43.48
CA VAL A 24 47.75 -9.64 -43.20
C VAL A 24 46.43 -8.87 -43.20
N CYS A 25 45.50 -9.16 -44.12
CA CYS A 25 44.16 -8.56 -44.12
C CYS A 25 43.33 -8.96 -42.90
N THR A 26 43.39 -10.22 -42.46
CA THR A 26 42.69 -10.69 -41.27
C THR A 26 43.23 -10.03 -39.98
N LEU A 27 44.56 -9.85 -39.90
CA LEU A 27 45.21 -9.17 -38.78
C LEU A 27 44.85 -7.67 -38.73
N ALA A 28 44.76 -7.01 -39.90
CA ALA A 28 44.33 -5.61 -40.01
C ALA A 28 42.86 -5.41 -39.62
N ILE A 29 41.97 -6.34 -40.00
CA ILE A 29 40.55 -6.29 -39.61
C ILE A 29 40.41 -6.55 -38.10
N ALA A 30 41.15 -7.49 -37.53
CA ALA A 30 41.14 -7.75 -36.09
C ALA A 30 41.67 -6.57 -35.28
N ALA A 31 42.68 -5.84 -35.78
CA ALA A 31 43.18 -4.61 -35.14
C ALA A 31 42.17 -3.44 -35.23
N MET A 32 41.39 -3.35 -36.27
CA MET A 32 40.33 -2.33 -36.40
C MET A 32 39.11 -2.61 -35.49
N CYS A 33 38.81 -3.89 -35.21
CA CYS A 33 37.71 -4.24 -34.30
C CYS A 33 38.03 -4.01 -32.80
N GLY A 34 39.31 -3.90 -32.43
CA GLY A 34 39.76 -3.63 -31.07
C GLY A 34 39.79 -2.12 -30.66
N ALA A 35 39.59 -1.21 -31.61
CA ALA A 35 39.84 0.21 -31.40
C ALA A 35 38.64 1.03 -30.92
N CYS A 36 37.44 0.41 -30.69
CA CYS A 36 36.26 1.09 -30.26
C CYS A 36 35.77 0.63 -28.87
N SER A 37 36.64 0.69 -27.85
CA SER A 37 36.14 0.72 -26.47
C SER A 37 36.15 2.16 -25.99
N SER A 38 35.07 2.87 -26.28
CA SER A 38 34.82 4.16 -25.66
C SER A 38 34.40 3.93 -24.20
N HIS A 39 35.35 4.06 -23.29
CA HIS A 39 35.04 4.10 -21.87
C HIS A 39 34.46 5.47 -21.55
N TRP A 40 33.15 5.49 -21.31
CA TRP A 40 32.50 6.67 -20.77
C TRP A 40 32.84 6.78 -19.29
N HIS A 41 33.51 7.85 -18.92
CA HIS A 41 33.69 8.21 -17.52
C HIS A 41 32.70 9.33 -17.20
N LEU A 42 32.01 9.18 -16.07
CA LEU A 42 31.20 10.26 -15.53
C LEU A 42 32.17 11.40 -15.14
N ALA A 43 32.16 12.50 -15.93
CA ALA A 43 33.08 13.59 -15.75
C ALA A 43 32.63 14.56 -14.66
N ASP A 44 31.31 14.80 -14.56
CA ASP A 44 30.71 15.68 -13.54
C ASP A 44 29.21 15.41 -13.42
N VAL A 45 28.66 15.69 -12.24
CA VAL A 45 27.21 15.74 -11.97
C VAL A 45 26.88 17.10 -11.42
N GLY A 46 26.42 17.98 -12.28
CA GLY A 46 25.86 19.27 -11.85
C GLY A 46 24.62 19.03 -10.99
N ARG A 47 24.59 19.61 -9.80
CA ARG A 47 23.47 19.51 -8.86
C ARG A 47 22.96 20.89 -8.51
N THR A 48 21.70 21.16 -8.85
CA THR A 48 21.01 22.38 -8.43
C THR A 48 19.85 22.00 -7.53
N ARG A 49 19.81 22.59 -6.34
CA ARG A 49 18.67 22.45 -5.44
C ARG A 49 17.75 23.66 -5.64
N ILE A 50 16.55 23.42 -6.13
CA ILE A 50 15.48 24.41 -6.15
C ILE A 50 14.62 24.12 -4.93
N VAL A 51 14.62 25.05 -3.97
CA VAL A 51 13.77 24.95 -2.78
C VAL A 51 12.39 25.46 -3.16
N VAL A 52 11.37 24.62 -3.01
CA VAL A 52 9.97 25.05 -3.14
C VAL A 52 9.57 25.66 -1.80
N ASP A 53 9.53 26.98 -1.74
CA ASP A 53 9.17 27.76 -0.57
C ASP A 53 8.22 28.92 -0.95
N SER A 54 7.87 29.76 0.02
CA SER A 54 6.97 30.90 -0.16
C SER A 54 7.45 31.96 -1.15
N THR A 55 8.69 31.87 -1.64
CA THR A 55 9.21 32.78 -2.68
C THR A 55 8.40 32.68 -3.96
N TYR A 56 7.84 31.52 -4.24
CA TYR A 56 7.02 31.27 -5.43
C TYR A 56 5.55 31.67 -5.24
N ASP A 57 5.08 31.86 -4.01
CA ASP A 57 3.69 32.23 -3.72
C ASP A 57 3.37 33.67 -4.16
N ALA A 58 4.40 34.50 -4.31
CA ALA A 58 4.27 35.88 -4.76
C ALA A 58 4.06 36.02 -6.28
N VAL A 59 4.28 34.96 -7.04
CA VAL A 59 4.11 34.95 -8.50
C VAL A 59 2.75 34.36 -8.86
N ASP A 60 1.74 35.21 -8.98
CA ASP A 60 0.43 34.80 -9.49
C ASP A 60 0.53 34.57 -11.01
N VAL A 61 0.67 33.31 -11.40
CA VAL A 61 0.67 32.91 -12.81
C VAL A 61 -0.77 32.79 -13.30
N LYS A 62 -1.35 33.93 -13.65
CA LYS A 62 -2.76 34.08 -14.00
C LYS A 62 -3.21 33.11 -15.10
N GLU A 63 -2.40 32.96 -16.15
CA GLU A 63 -2.69 32.05 -17.27
C GLU A 63 -2.75 30.59 -16.81
N ALA A 64 -1.88 30.17 -15.89
CA ALA A 64 -1.91 28.81 -15.33
C ALA A 64 -3.16 28.61 -14.45
N ALA A 65 -3.52 29.61 -13.64
CA ALA A 65 -4.71 29.57 -12.81
C ALA A 65 -5.99 29.48 -13.66
N GLU A 66 -6.09 30.29 -14.73
CA GLU A 66 -7.21 30.26 -15.68
C GLU A 66 -7.31 28.91 -16.38
N TRP A 67 -6.19 28.34 -16.82
CA TRP A 67 -6.14 27.03 -17.48
C TRP A 67 -6.55 25.90 -16.53
N LEU A 68 -6.14 25.95 -15.26
CA LEU A 68 -6.48 24.94 -14.24
C LEU A 68 -7.89 25.08 -13.68
N ALA A 69 -8.50 26.27 -13.77
CA ALA A 69 -9.78 26.57 -13.12
C ALA A 69 -10.91 25.57 -13.46
N PRO A 70 -11.12 25.12 -14.72
CA PRO A 70 -12.18 24.15 -15.00
C PRO A 70 -11.94 22.80 -14.34
N TYR A 71 -10.71 22.32 -14.32
CA TYR A 71 -10.32 21.05 -13.66
C TYR A 71 -10.49 21.16 -12.15
N LYS A 72 -10.00 22.26 -11.56
CA LYS A 72 -10.16 22.53 -10.14
C LYS A 72 -11.63 22.54 -9.71
N ARG A 73 -12.51 23.23 -10.46
CA ARG A 73 -13.96 23.22 -10.18
C ARG A 73 -14.54 21.82 -10.20
N GLN A 74 -14.15 20.98 -11.18
CA GLN A 74 -14.61 19.61 -11.27
C GLN A 74 -14.15 18.78 -10.07
N VAL A 75 -12.88 18.86 -9.69
CA VAL A 75 -12.33 18.19 -8.49
C VAL A 75 -13.03 18.69 -7.23
N ASP A 76 -13.13 20.01 -7.04
CA ASP A 76 -13.77 20.60 -5.85
C ASP A 76 -15.22 20.17 -5.73
N SER A 77 -15.97 20.05 -6.84
CA SER A 77 -17.36 19.60 -6.80
C SER A 77 -17.53 18.18 -6.23
N VAL A 78 -16.53 17.32 -6.40
CA VAL A 78 -16.53 15.94 -5.90
C VAL A 78 -15.92 15.87 -4.49
N MET A 79 -14.85 16.62 -4.25
CA MET A 79 -14.04 16.48 -3.03
C MET A 79 -14.52 17.35 -1.86
N SER A 80 -15.22 18.47 -2.12
CA SER A 80 -15.67 19.41 -1.08
C SER A 80 -16.97 19.04 -0.33
N PRO A 81 -17.84 18.12 -0.77
CA PRO A 81 -19.04 17.78 -0.01
C PRO A 81 -18.72 17.38 1.42
N VAL A 82 -19.35 18.04 2.38
CA VAL A 82 -19.17 17.81 3.82
C VAL A 82 -19.92 16.55 4.25
N VAL A 83 -19.19 15.59 4.82
CA VAL A 83 -19.76 14.34 5.35
C VAL A 83 -20.04 14.39 6.85
N GLY A 84 -19.32 15.22 7.61
CA GLY A 84 -19.52 15.36 9.05
C GLY A 84 -18.47 16.26 9.69
N GLU A 85 -18.20 16.04 10.98
CA GLU A 85 -17.22 16.77 11.76
C GLU A 85 -16.41 15.82 12.64
N ALA A 86 -15.13 16.12 12.84
CA ALA A 86 -14.25 15.47 13.81
C ALA A 86 -14.06 16.36 15.04
N ALA A 87 -14.23 15.79 16.23
CA ALA A 87 -14.13 16.52 17.50
C ALA A 87 -12.68 16.95 17.82
N ARG A 88 -11.70 16.22 17.29
CA ARG A 88 -10.27 16.47 17.48
C ARG A 88 -9.46 16.08 16.26
N TYR A 89 -8.20 16.47 16.25
CA TYR A 89 -7.20 15.91 15.33
C TYR A 89 -6.99 14.43 15.67
N MET A 90 -7.00 13.55 14.66
CA MET A 90 -6.78 12.12 14.80
C MET A 90 -5.79 11.66 13.74
N SER A 91 -4.73 10.98 14.15
CA SER A 91 -3.70 10.44 13.26
C SER A 91 -3.51 8.95 13.48
N ALA A 92 -2.81 8.28 12.56
CA ALA A 92 -2.46 6.87 12.68
C ALA A 92 -1.01 6.70 13.11
N SER A 93 -0.77 5.93 14.17
CA SER A 93 0.55 5.54 14.67
C SER A 93 0.47 4.22 15.42
N LYS A 94 1.56 3.45 15.40
CA LYS A 94 1.70 2.21 16.19
C LYS A 94 2.12 2.52 17.62
N PRO A 95 1.76 1.70 18.60
CA PRO A 95 0.97 0.45 18.48
C PRO A 95 -0.52 0.69 18.33
N GLU A 96 -1.05 1.81 18.79
CA GLU A 96 -2.44 2.23 18.83
C GLU A 96 -2.54 3.72 18.49
N SER A 97 -3.66 4.15 17.92
CA SER A 97 -3.94 5.56 17.64
C SER A 97 -5.43 5.84 17.57
N GLU A 98 -5.80 7.12 17.73
CA GLU A 98 -7.20 7.54 17.68
C GLU A 98 -7.85 7.16 16.34
N LEU A 99 -7.13 7.37 15.23
CA LEU A 99 -7.68 7.13 13.91
C LEU A 99 -7.80 5.64 13.59
N SER A 100 -6.82 4.82 13.99
CA SER A 100 -6.93 3.36 13.80
C SER A 100 -8.06 2.76 14.62
N ASN A 101 -8.24 3.24 15.86
CA ASN A 101 -9.35 2.86 16.72
C ASN A 101 -10.68 3.21 16.06
N LEU A 102 -10.82 4.45 15.59
CA LEU A 102 -12.03 4.90 14.89
C LEU A 102 -12.38 4.03 13.69
N LEU A 103 -11.41 3.74 12.82
CA LEU A 103 -11.67 2.97 11.60
C LEU A 103 -12.11 1.54 11.91
N CYS A 104 -11.53 0.90 12.92
CA CYS A 104 -11.96 -0.42 13.36
C CYS A 104 -13.37 -0.39 13.97
N ASP A 105 -13.67 0.60 14.80
CA ASP A 105 -15.00 0.74 15.39
C ASP A 105 -16.07 1.03 14.32
N ILE A 106 -15.72 1.74 13.25
CA ILE A 106 -16.60 1.93 12.08
C ILE A 106 -16.88 0.59 11.38
N LEU A 107 -15.90 -0.30 11.24
CA LEU A 107 -16.13 -1.64 10.65
C LEU A 107 -17.09 -2.48 11.51
N VAL A 108 -16.94 -2.41 12.86
CA VAL A 108 -17.87 -3.10 13.77
C VAL A 108 -19.27 -2.50 13.65
N TRP A 109 -19.39 -1.16 13.65
CA TRP A 109 -20.68 -0.46 13.48
C TRP A 109 -21.38 -0.86 12.18
N GLU A 110 -20.65 -0.95 11.08
CA GLU A 110 -21.22 -1.38 9.80
C GLU A 110 -21.58 -2.87 9.81
N GLY A 111 -20.78 -3.72 10.47
CA GLY A 111 -21.11 -5.12 10.68
C GLY A 111 -22.49 -5.28 11.33
N HIS A 112 -22.75 -4.56 12.41
CA HIS A 112 -24.05 -4.59 13.09
C HIS A 112 -25.20 -4.14 12.18
N ARG A 113 -24.98 -3.12 11.34
CA ARG A 113 -25.99 -2.67 10.36
C ARG A 113 -26.33 -3.73 9.31
N ARG A 114 -25.39 -4.64 9.04
CA ARG A 114 -25.53 -5.74 8.08
C ARG A 114 -26.01 -7.04 8.71
N GLY A 115 -26.15 -7.08 10.04
CA GLY A 115 -26.52 -8.30 10.77
C GLY A 115 -25.37 -9.30 10.95
N GLU A 116 -24.12 -8.86 10.74
CA GLU A 116 -22.92 -9.72 10.84
C GLU A 116 -22.40 -9.90 12.28
N HIS A 117 -22.68 -8.98 13.16
CA HIS A 117 -22.31 -9.02 14.58
C HIS A 117 -20.83 -9.41 14.85
N PRO A 118 -19.83 -8.69 14.33
CA PRO A 118 -18.45 -9.03 14.55
C PRO A 118 -18.05 -8.90 16.03
N ASP A 119 -17.28 -9.86 16.53
CA ASP A 119 -16.69 -9.81 17.88
C ASP A 119 -15.61 -8.71 17.96
N LEU A 120 -14.90 -8.46 16.85
CA LEU A 120 -13.89 -7.42 16.72
C LEU A 120 -13.70 -7.02 15.25
N ALA A 121 -12.93 -5.95 15.05
CA ALA A 121 -12.45 -5.57 13.72
C ALA A 121 -10.93 -5.35 13.73
N VAL A 122 -10.32 -5.55 12.55
CA VAL A 122 -8.90 -5.28 12.28
C VAL A 122 -8.76 -4.42 11.03
N TYR A 123 -7.93 -3.38 11.12
CA TYR A 123 -7.58 -2.48 10.03
C TYR A 123 -6.07 -2.29 9.97
N ASN A 124 -5.44 -2.40 8.80
CA ASN A 124 -4.00 -2.24 8.69
C ASN A 124 -3.57 -0.77 8.78
N MET A 125 -2.60 -0.47 9.62
CA MET A 125 -2.02 0.87 9.78
C MET A 125 -1.48 1.43 8.46
N GLY A 126 -0.89 0.56 7.62
CA GLY A 126 -0.38 0.95 6.30
C GLY A 126 -1.46 1.42 5.32
N GLY A 127 -2.71 1.04 5.56
CA GLY A 127 -3.88 1.46 4.78
C GLY A 127 -4.36 2.87 5.11
N ILE A 128 -3.95 3.45 6.25
CA ILE A 128 -4.32 4.80 6.70
C ILE A 128 -3.28 5.79 6.20
N ARG A 129 -3.66 6.68 5.26
CA ARG A 129 -2.69 7.47 4.49
C ARG A 129 -2.64 8.94 4.85
N ALA A 130 -3.60 9.44 5.61
CA ALA A 130 -3.66 10.82 6.11
C ALA A 130 -4.27 10.86 7.51
N ALA A 131 -4.10 11.98 8.19
CA ALA A 131 -4.80 12.29 9.44
C ALA A 131 -6.13 13.02 9.15
N LEU A 132 -7.05 12.99 10.10
CA LEU A 132 -8.22 13.84 10.12
C LEU A 132 -7.98 15.07 10.98
N SER A 133 -8.20 16.25 10.41
CA SER A 133 -8.16 17.50 11.16
C SER A 133 -9.41 17.66 12.02
N LYS A 134 -9.29 18.40 13.14
CA LYS A 134 -10.45 18.83 13.93
C LYS A 134 -11.33 19.75 13.08
N GLY A 135 -12.66 19.57 13.17
CA GLY A 135 -13.66 20.39 12.48
C GLY A 135 -14.31 19.64 11.32
N VAL A 136 -14.63 20.38 10.27
CA VAL A 136 -15.36 19.85 9.11
C VAL A 136 -14.57 18.77 8.41
N VAL A 137 -15.25 17.66 8.09
CA VAL A 137 -14.71 16.54 7.32
C VAL A 137 -15.45 16.43 6.00
N THR A 138 -14.70 16.44 4.90
CA THR A 138 -15.20 16.36 3.53
C THR A 138 -15.00 14.97 2.92
N TYR A 139 -15.58 14.76 1.73
CA TYR A 139 -15.27 13.58 0.91
C TYR A 139 -13.76 13.44 0.65
N GLY A 140 -13.10 14.55 0.32
CA GLY A 140 -11.67 14.59 0.04
C GLY A 140 -10.81 14.16 1.23
N ASP A 141 -11.19 14.56 2.47
CA ASP A 141 -10.50 14.15 3.68
C ASP A 141 -10.60 12.64 3.89
N VAL A 142 -11.79 12.07 3.73
CA VAL A 142 -11.98 10.60 3.84
C VAL A 142 -11.23 9.86 2.74
N LEU A 143 -11.22 10.38 1.51
CA LEU A 143 -10.44 9.82 0.41
C LEU A 143 -8.94 9.86 0.72
N ALA A 144 -8.43 10.93 1.32
CA ALA A 144 -7.04 11.04 1.73
C ALA A 144 -6.67 10.03 2.82
N VAL A 145 -7.56 9.78 3.78
CA VAL A 145 -7.39 8.76 4.83
C VAL A 145 -7.39 7.35 4.27
N ALA A 146 -8.40 7.01 3.43
CA ALA A 146 -8.63 5.68 2.88
C ALA A 146 -8.69 5.72 1.34
N PRO A 147 -7.53 5.92 0.65
CA PRO A 147 -7.51 6.09 -0.81
C PRO A 147 -7.71 4.79 -1.59
N PHE A 148 -7.52 3.64 -0.94
CA PHE A 148 -7.64 2.34 -1.58
C PHE A 148 -9.11 1.93 -1.76
N GLU A 149 -9.36 1.09 -2.78
CA GLU A 149 -10.71 0.58 -3.05
C GLU A 149 -11.02 -0.72 -2.31
N ASN A 150 -10.49 -0.86 -1.09
CA ASN A 150 -10.74 -2.01 -0.24
C ASN A 150 -12.22 -2.09 0.15
N LYS A 151 -12.77 -3.29 0.13
CA LYS A 151 -14.15 -3.58 0.55
C LYS A 151 -14.15 -4.10 1.98
N ILE A 152 -15.26 -3.83 2.69
CA ILE A 152 -15.48 -4.49 3.96
C ILE A 152 -15.63 -5.98 3.76
N CYS A 153 -15.07 -6.75 4.67
CA CYS A 153 -15.07 -8.19 4.65
C CYS A 153 -15.35 -8.73 6.05
N PHE A 154 -16.10 -9.82 6.13
CA PHE A 154 -16.38 -10.55 7.36
C PHE A 154 -15.97 -11.98 7.21
N LEU A 155 -15.31 -12.53 8.22
CA LEU A 155 -14.89 -13.93 8.25
C LEU A 155 -14.86 -14.45 9.68
N THR A 156 -14.87 -15.76 9.84
CA THR A 156 -14.86 -16.44 11.13
C THR A 156 -13.52 -17.14 11.32
N LEU A 157 -12.82 -16.87 12.42
CA LEU A 157 -11.61 -17.59 12.82
C LEU A 157 -11.89 -18.49 14.01
N SER A 158 -11.25 -19.67 14.07
CA SER A 158 -11.16 -20.46 15.30
C SER A 158 -10.33 -19.74 16.33
N GLY A 159 -10.50 -20.04 17.63
CA GLY A 159 -9.74 -19.43 18.70
C GLY A 159 -8.23 -19.56 18.52
N LYS A 160 -7.78 -20.73 18.05
CA LYS A 160 -6.37 -20.94 17.70
C LYS A 160 -5.87 -19.98 16.63
N LYS A 161 -6.65 -19.74 15.55
CA LYS A 161 -6.31 -18.80 14.49
C LYS A 161 -6.46 -17.35 14.92
N MET A 162 -7.35 -17.08 15.84
CA MET A 162 -7.48 -15.78 16.48
C MET A 162 -6.22 -15.43 17.31
N LEU A 163 -5.67 -16.38 18.08
CA LEU A 163 -4.40 -16.20 18.78
C LEU A 163 -3.25 -15.97 17.81
N GLU A 164 -3.15 -16.76 16.75
CA GLU A 164 -2.15 -16.58 15.68
C GLU A 164 -2.26 -15.18 15.04
N LEU A 165 -3.47 -14.69 14.76
CA LEU A 165 -3.69 -13.33 14.28
C LEU A 165 -3.16 -12.28 15.25
N CYS A 166 -3.40 -12.44 16.55
CA CYS A 166 -2.90 -11.52 17.56
C CYS A 166 -1.36 -11.55 17.66
N GLU A 167 -0.73 -12.73 17.51
CA GLU A 167 0.73 -12.86 17.43
C GLU A 167 1.29 -12.14 16.19
N GLN A 168 0.61 -12.26 15.04
CA GLN A 168 0.98 -11.55 13.81
C GLN A 168 0.83 -10.04 13.96
N ILE A 169 -0.23 -9.55 14.58
CA ILE A 169 -0.42 -8.12 14.91
C ILE A 169 0.70 -7.64 15.85
N ALA A 170 1.02 -8.42 16.87
CA ALA A 170 2.09 -8.10 17.82
C ALA A 170 3.46 -8.02 17.14
N SER A 171 3.79 -8.98 16.26
CA SER A 171 5.05 -9.01 15.52
C SER A 171 5.25 -7.78 14.63
N ARG A 172 4.16 -7.19 14.18
CA ARG A 172 4.12 -5.92 13.42
C ARG A 172 4.13 -4.68 14.32
N LYS A 173 4.22 -4.87 15.64
CA LYS A 173 4.20 -3.82 16.66
C LYS A 173 2.87 -3.05 16.69
N GLY A 174 1.78 -3.75 16.43
CA GLY A 174 0.43 -3.22 16.42
C GLY A 174 -0.14 -2.96 15.02
N GLU A 175 -1.43 -3.14 14.91
CA GLU A 175 -2.32 -2.70 13.82
C GLU A 175 -3.59 -2.12 14.44
N GLY A 176 -4.50 -1.57 13.65
CA GLY A 176 -5.79 -1.12 14.17
C GLY A 176 -6.62 -2.31 14.65
N VAL A 177 -7.16 -2.20 15.86
CA VAL A 177 -8.11 -3.16 16.44
C VAL A 177 -9.29 -2.41 17.05
N SER A 178 -10.48 -3.03 17.06
CA SER A 178 -11.70 -2.40 17.59
C SER A 178 -11.73 -2.38 19.11
N HIS A 179 -12.65 -1.59 19.65
CA HIS A 179 -12.97 -1.57 21.08
C HIS A 179 -13.20 -3.00 21.62
N GLY A 180 -12.80 -3.22 22.87
CA GLY A 180 -12.88 -4.52 23.54
C GLY A 180 -11.65 -5.41 23.36
N VAL A 181 -10.77 -5.13 22.39
CA VAL A 181 -9.47 -5.81 22.27
C VAL A 181 -8.48 -5.19 23.25
N GLU A 182 -7.81 -6.03 24.03
CA GLU A 182 -6.76 -5.64 24.98
C GLU A 182 -5.54 -6.51 24.72
N MET A 183 -4.46 -5.94 24.17
CA MET A 183 -3.22 -6.64 23.85
C MET A 183 -2.05 -6.01 24.59
N THR A 184 -1.21 -6.83 25.18
CA THR A 184 0.10 -6.42 25.70
C THR A 184 1.17 -7.08 24.86
N ILE A 185 2.07 -6.27 24.31
CA ILE A 185 3.17 -6.74 23.46
C ILE A 185 4.53 -6.32 24.04
N ALA A 186 5.54 -7.15 23.85
CA ALA A 186 6.91 -6.81 24.21
C ALA A 186 7.54 -5.88 23.14
N PRO A 187 8.62 -5.14 23.45
CA PRO A 187 9.30 -4.25 22.50
C PRO A 187 9.84 -4.95 21.26
N ASP A 188 10.16 -6.24 21.35
CA ASP A 188 10.59 -7.09 20.22
C ASP A 188 9.41 -7.51 19.31
N GLY A 189 8.15 -7.28 19.74
CA GLY A 189 6.95 -7.64 19.00
C GLY A 189 6.35 -8.99 19.41
N LYS A 190 6.79 -9.58 20.53
CA LYS A 190 6.17 -10.79 21.06
C LYS A 190 4.85 -10.46 21.75
N LEU A 191 3.79 -11.23 21.47
CA LEU A 191 2.54 -11.15 22.21
C LEU A 191 2.75 -11.67 23.66
N LEU A 192 2.41 -10.85 24.65
CA LEU A 192 2.46 -11.23 26.06
C LEU A 192 1.10 -11.66 26.58
N THR A 193 0.07 -10.86 26.33
CA THR A 193 -1.32 -11.17 26.71
C THR A 193 -2.29 -10.65 25.65
N VAL A 194 -3.44 -11.31 25.54
CA VAL A 194 -4.57 -10.82 24.75
C VAL A 194 -5.88 -11.18 25.44
N ARG A 195 -6.79 -10.21 25.46
CA ARG A 195 -8.18 -10.39 25.89
C ARG A 195 -9.12 -9.73 24.91
N LEU A 196 -10.33 -10.24 24.87
CA LEU A 196 -11.44 -9.67 24.11
C LEU A 196 -12.62 -9.50 25.05
N ASN A 197 -13.08 -8.25 25.25
CA ASN A 197 -14.13 -7.90 26.19
C ASN A 197 -13.85 -8.40 27.62
N GLY A 198 -12.59 -8.34 28.05
CA GLY A 198 -12.12 -8.80 29.36
C GLY A 198 -11.90 -10.32 29.48
N GLU A 199 -12.28 -11.11 28.47
CA GLU A 199 -12.11 -12.57 28.47
C GLU A 199 -10.88 -13.00 27.67
N GLU A 200 -10.22 -14.08 28.08
CA GLU A 200 -9.16 -14.69 27.29
C GLU A 200 -9.71 -15.33 26.01
N ILE A 201 -8.87 -15.33 24.95
CA ILE A 201 -9.22 -16.03 23.73
C ILE A 201 -9.24 -17.54 23.97
N ARG A 202 -10.33 -18.18 23.63
CA ARG A 202 -10.56 -19.61 23.88
C ARG A 202 -10.42 -20.44 22.61
N ASP A 203 -9.65 -21.50 22.65
CA ASP A 203 -9.42 -22.39 21.50
C ASP A 203 -10.70 -23.08 20.99
N ASP A 204 -11.66 -23.32 21.89
CA ASP A 204 -12.92 -24.02 21.59
C ASP A 204 -14.02 -23.07 21.08
N ARG A 205 -13.72 -21.78 20.90
CA ARG A 205 -14.65 -20.76 20.39
C ARG A 205 -14.24 -20.31 18.98
N THR A 206 -15.22 -19.83 18.25
CA THR A 206 -15.01 -19.09 16.99
C THR A 206 -15.27 -17.60 17.21
N TYR A 207 -14.62 -16.78 16.39
CA TYR A 207 -14.69 -15.31 16.47
C TYR A 207 -15.04 -14.74 15.11
N ARG A 208 -16.12 -13.94 15.03
CA ARG A 208 -16.52 -13.22 13.84
C ARG A 208 -15.73 -11.91 13.73
N ILE A 209 -15.05 -11.68 12.63
CA ILE A 209 -14.14 -10.54 12.46
C ILE A 209 -14.59 -9.71 11.28
N ALA A 210 -14.65 -8.39 11.47
CA ALA A 210 -14.76 -7.42 10.39
C ALA A 210 -13.36 -6.94 9.97
N THR A 211 -13.08 -6.91 8.69
CA THR A 211 -11.79 -6.47 8.16
C THR A 211 -11.92 -5.99 6.73
N LEU A 212 -10.80 -5.85 6.02
CA LEU A 212 -10.72 -5.50 4.61
C LEU A 212 -10.54 -6.75 3.76
N ASP A 213 -11.11 -6.77 2.56
CA ASP A 213 -10.87 -7.85 1.58
C ASP A 213 -9.38 -8.05 1.28
N TYR A 214 -8.60 -6.97 1.29
CA TYR A 214 -7.15 -7.00 1.21
C TYR A 214 -6.51 -7.82 2.33
N LEU A 215 -6.92 -7.62 3.59
CA LEU A 215 -6.38 -8.35 4.74
C LEU A 215 -6.88 -9.78 4.81
N ALA A 216 -8.13 -10.04 4.41
CA ALA A 216 -8.69 -11.38 4.34
C ALA A 216 -7.89 -12.35 3.44
N GLN A 217 -7.12 -11.80 2.49
CA GLN A 217 -6.19 -12.55 1.64
C GLN A 217 -4.84 -12.85 2.32
N GLY A 218 -4.63 -12.46 3.58
CA GLY A 218 -3.38 -12.65 4.32
C GLY A 218 -2.30 -11.62 3.99
N ASN A 219 -2.68 -10.51 3.36
CA ASN A 219 -1.75 -9.42 3.10
C ASN A 219 -1.25 -8.77 4.40
N ASP A 220 -0.20 -7.97 4.30
CA ASP A 220 0.50 -7.36 5.44
C ASP A 220 1.00 -8.37 6.48
N GLY A 221 1.18 -9.65 6.10
CA GLY A 221 1.65 -10.70 6.97
C GLY A 221 0.64 -11.18 8.02
N LEU A 222 -0.66 -10.84 7.84
CA LEU A 222 -1.76 -11.33 8.68
C LEU A 222 -2.32 -12.64 8.09
N LEU A 223 -1.45 -13.65 7.99
CA LEU A 223 -1.72 -14.92 7.31
C LEU A 223 -2.85 -15.73 7.93
N ALA A 224 -3.09 -15.57 9.25
CA ALA A 224 -4.18 -16.25 9.95
C ALA A 224 -5.56 -16.01 9.30
N PHE A 225 -5.74 -14.91 8.60
CA PHE A 225 -6.97 -14.62 7.87
C PHE A 225 -7.26 -15.59 6.72
N GLN A 226 -6.22 -16.21 6.13
CA GLN A 226 -6.39 -17.18 5.03
C GLN A 226 -7.13 -18.46 5.48
N ASP A 227 -7.11 -18.77 6.77
CA ASP A 227 -7.83 -19.89 7.35
C ASP A 227 -9.27 -19.53 7.81
N GLY A 228 -9.73 -18.35 7.43
CA GLY A 228 -11.06 -17.86 7.74
C GLY A 228 -12.16 -18.64 7.02
N THR A 229 -13.23 -18.93 7.73
CA THR A 229 -14.45 -19.54 7.20
C THR A 229 -15.58 -18.51 7.13
N ASP A 230 -16.73 -18.91 6.57
CA ASP A 230 -17.93 -18.07 6.47
C ASP A 230 -17.65 -16.68 5.91
N LEU A 231 -16.82 -16.65 4.85
CA LEU A 231 -16.38 -15.40 4.21
C LEU A 231 -17.55 -14.68 3.56
N VAL A 232 -17.81 -13.46 4.00
CA VAL A 232 -18.73 -12.49 3.37
C VAL A 232 -17.91 -11.30 2.91
N SER A 233 -17.71 -11.16 1.61
CA SER A 233 -16.89 -10.11 0.99
C SER A 233 -17.61 -9.53 -0.23
N PRO A 234 -18.61 -8.66 -0.02
CA PRO A 234 -19.38 -8.07 -1.11
C PRO A 234 -18.51 -7.10 -1.91
N GLN A 235 -18.51 -7.24 -3.24
CA GLN A 235 -17.58 -6.53 -4.13
C GLN A 235 -18.18 -5.26 -4.78
N ASP A 236 -19.42 -4.94 -4.54
CA ASP A 236 -20.05 -3.74 -5.06
C ASP A 236 -19.37 -2.46 -4.56
N ALA A 237 -19.44 -1.40 -5.34
CA ALA A 237 -18.81 -0.13 -5.00
C ALA A 237 -19.27 0.44 -3.65
N ALA A 238 -20.55 0.23 -3.28
CA ALA A 238 -21.12 0.67 -1.99
C ALA A 238 -20.43 0.01 -0.76
N ASN A 239 -19.73 -1.11 -0.97
CA ASN A 239 -19.01 -1.83 0.08
C ASN A 239 -17.57 -1.32 0.27
N ASN A 240 -17.14 -0.33 -0.51
CA ASN A 240 -15.86 0.31 -0.31
C ASN A 240 -15.83 1.01 1.06
N VAL A 241 -14.78 0.72 1.83
CA VAL A 241 -14.65 1.20 3.21
C VAL A 241 -14.68 2.72 3.31
N ARG A 242 -14.19 3.45 2.31
CA ARG A 242 -14.28 4.92 2.31
C ARG A 242 -15.74 5.40 2.34
N PHE A 243 -16.66 4.75 1.65
CA PHE A 243 -18.10 5.13 1.70
C PHE A 243 -18.72 4.77 3.05
N ILE A 244 -18.32 3.66 3.64
CA ILE A 244 -18.74 3.26 5.00
C ILE A 244 -18.28 4.29 6.03
N ILE A 245 -17.02 4.76 5.92
CA ILE A 245 -16.51 5.85 6.78
C ILE A 245 -17.36 7.11 6.61
N MET A 246 -17.67 7.52 5.39
CA MET A 246 -18.53 8.67 5.12
C MET A 246 -19.91 8.50 5.70
N ASP A 247 -20.52 7.33 5.59
CA ASP A 247 -21.85 7.04 6.12
C ASP A 247 -21.87 7.08 7.65
N TYR A 248 -20.80 6.65 8.30
CA TYR A 248 -20.64 6.81 9.74
C TYR A 248 -20.61 8.30 10.15
N PHE A 249 -19.82 9.12 9.45
CA PHE A 249 -19.77 10.57 9.69
C PHE A 249 -21.13 11.23 9.43
N ARG A 250 -21.83 10.86 8.36
CA ARG A 250 -23.19 11.34 8.06
C ARG A 250 -24.20 10.94 9.14
N ALA A 251 -24.10 9.71 9.65
CA ALA A 251 -24.96 9.23 10.72
C ALA A 251 -24.72 9.99 12.04
N ALA A 252 -23.46 10.33 12.35
CA ALA A 252 -23.12 11.17 13.50
C ALA A 252 -23.65 12.60 13.33
N LYS A 253 -23.43 13.20 12.15
CA LYS A 253 -23.91 14.55 11.80
C LYS A 253 -25.43 14.64 11.91
N ALA A 254 -26.16 13.64 11.44
CA ALA A 254 -27.64 13.60 11.56
C ALA A 254 -28.14 13.61 13.02
N LYS A 255 -27.29 13.18 13.96
CA LYS A 255 -27.53 13.22 15.41
C LYS A 255 -26.96 14.48 16.08
N GLY A 256 -26.44 15.44 15.30
CA GLY A 256 -25.80 16.66 15.82
C GLY A 256 -24.49 16.40 16.59
N LYS A 257 -23.77 15.29 16.27
CA LYS A 257 -22.54 14.89 16.96
C LYS A 257 -21.34 14.97 16.04
N ALA A 258 -20.24 15.53 16.56
CA ALA A 258 -18.93 15.34 15.96
C ALA A 258 -18.40 13.95 16.29
N VAL A 259 -17.70 13.34 15.34
CA VAL A 259 -17.04 12.03 15.52
C VAL A 259 -15.82 12.22 16.42
N ASP A 260 -15.66 11.36 17.41
CA ASP A 260 -14.55 11.36 18.34
C ASP A 260 -13.99 9.95 18.51
N SER A 261 -12.69 9.86 18.73
CA SER A 261 -12.00 8.65 19.14
C SER A 261 -10.76 9.03 19.94
N LYS A 262 -10.31 8.12 20.78
CA LYS A 262 -9.16 8.32 21.68
C LYS A 262 -8.36 7.03 21.82
N ILE A 263 -7.15 7.15 22.29
CA ILE A 263 -6.34 6.01 22.74
C ILE A 263 -6.98 5.43 23.99
N GLU A 264 -7.20 4.12 24.01
CA GLU A 264 -7.88 3.37 25.10
C GLU A 264 -6.97 2.34 25.74
N GLY A 265 -5.76 2.13 25.21
CA GLY A 265 -4.85 1.06 25.67
C GLY A 265 -5.20 -0.30 25.05
N ARG A 266 -5.78 -0.29 23.82
CA ARG A 266 -6.12 -1.53 23.11
C ARG A 266 -4.86 -2.36 22.79
N ILE A 267 -3.75 -1.68 22.50
CA ILE A 267 -2.45 -2.31 22.32
C ILE A 267 -1.41 -1.50 23.08
N ILE A 268 -0.79 -2.11 24.09
CA ILE A 268 0.26 -1.48 24.89
C ILE A 268 1.59 -2.22 24.72
N VAL A 269 2.70 -1.47 24.71
CA VAL A 269 4.05 -2.05 24.75
C VAL A 269 4.52 -2.05 26.19
N GLN A 270 4.83 -3.23 26.70
CA GLN A 270 5.38 -3.40 28.05
C GLN A 270 6.83 -3.86 27.94
N PRO A 271 7.76 -3.18 28.61
CA PRO A 271 9.18 -3.54 28.64
C PRO A 271 9.45 -4.93 29.20
#